data_33979b44da9d825c16d8c07820447320
#
_entry.id   33979b44da9d825c16d8c07820447320
#
_cell.length_a   1.000
_cell.length_b   1.000
_cell.length_c   1.000
_cell.angle_alpha   90.00
_cell.angle_beta   90.00
_cell.angle_gamma   90.00
#
_symmetry.space_group_name_H-M   'P 1'
#
loop_
_entity.id
_entity.type
_entity.pdbx_description
1 polymer ?
#
loop_
_entity_poly.entity_id
_entity_poly.type
_entity_poly.pdbx_seq_one_letter_code
_entity_poly.pdbx_strand_id
1 'polypeptide(L)'
;NADAYFSYGDTQPGGGSGRGSAVISRWLGDLRTLFPPELVKLVEGDAVERCGMKELLFEPELLDAAEPSVDLGSMLLLLKDQVPKQSRESARRFIQRIVEEIQRRLAEDVRRAVVAACKRTEHTPIPSATGLDFKKTIRHGLKNYDAAKKRILPEKYYFFAKQQNNAAKYHIILDIDQSGSMGESVLYASVMSSILASLRAVKTHVVAFTTEVVDLSDKIEDPVELLFGFQLGGGTDINNSVKYCETLIEEPKKTLFFLIT
;
A
#
# COMPACT_ATOMS: atom_id res chain seq x y z
N ASN A 1 -18.06 -33.45 -12.35
CA ASN A 1 -16.84 -33.51 -13.16
C ASN A 1 -16.47 -32.13 -13.67
N ALA A 2 -15.83 -31.36 -12.80
CA ALA A 2 -15.33 -30.02 -13.14
C ALA A 2 -14.30 -30.06 -14.29
N ASP A 3 -13.45 -31.11 -14.31
CA ASP A 3 -12.44 -31.32 -15.36
C ASP A 3 -13.04 -31.45 -16.78
N ALA A 4 -14.25 -31.91 -16.93
CA ALA A 4 -14.92 -32.04 -18.24
C ALA A 4 -15.34 -30.66 -18.80
N TYR A 5 -15.61 -29.67 -17.94
CA TYR A 5 -15.92 -28.30 -18.35
C TYR A 5 -14.65 -27.49 -18.67
N PHE A 6 -13.57 -27.79 -18.00
CA PHE A 6 -12.28 -27.09 -18.21
C PHE A 6 -11.54 -27.57 -19.46
N SER A 7 -11.71 -28.84 -19.87
CA SER A 7 -11.06 -29.38 -21.07
C SER A 7 -11.66 -28.91 -22.40
N TYR A 8 -12.85 -28.28 -22.39
CA TYR A 8 -13.52 -27.81 -23.60
C TYR A 8 -13.07 -26.40 -24.08
N GLY A 9 -12.29 -25.67 -23.24
CA GLY A 9 -11.79 -24.33 -23.53
C GLY A 9 -10.43 -24.28 -24.27
N ASP A 10 -9.71 -25.39 -24.35
CA ASP A 10 -8.29 -25.42 -24.76
C ASP A 10 -8.05 -25.75 -26.26
N THR A 11 -9.08 -25.81 -27.07
CA THR A 11 -8.92 -26.04 -28.51
C THR A 11 -9.52 -24.90 -29.33
N GLN A 12 -8.82 -23.77 -29.44
CA GLN A 12 -8.48 -23.04 -30.67
C GLN A 12 -7.94 -21.63 -30.38
N PRO A 13 -6.78 -21.23 -30.90
CA PRO A 13 -6.34 -19.86 -30.91
C PRO A 13 -7.04 -19.13 -32.08
N GLY A 14 -8.04 -18.33 -31.76
CA GLY A 14 -8.71 -17.54 -32.78
C GLY A 14 -10.06 -16.95 -32.35
N GLY A 15 -10.06 -15.71 -31.89
CA GLY A 15 -11.14 -14.74 -32.10
C GLY A 15 -12.40 -14.91 -31.27
N GLY A 16 -12.62 -14.03 -30.28
CA GLY A 16 -13.93 -13.68 -29.81
C GLY A 16 -14.15 -13.78 -28.31
N SER A 17 -13.97 -12.67 -27.61
CA SER A 17 -14.30 -12.50 -26.17
C SER A 17 -15.78 -12.81 -25.80
N GLY A 18 -16.66 -12.96 -26.78
CA GLY A 18 -18.08 -13.23 -26.54
C GLY A 18 -18.45 -14.70 -26.28
N ARG A 19 -17.63 -15.68 -26.72
CA ARG A 19 -17.96 -17.11 -26.53
C ARG A 19 -17.55 -17.63 -25.16
N GLY A 20 -16.46 -17.13 -24.59
CA GLY A 20 -16.01 -17.49 -23.24
C GLY A 20 -17.01 -17.03 -22.18
N SER A 21 -17.47 -15.80 -22.26
CA SER A 21 -18.45 -15.22 -21.33
C SER A 21 -19.79 -16.01 -21.27
N ALA A 22 -20.31 -16.43 -22.43
CA ALA A 22 -21.56 -17.21 -22.47
C ALA A 22 -21.41 -18.60 -21.85
N VAL A 23 -20.26 -19.26 -21.96
CA VAL A 23 -19.97 -20.56 -21.35
C VAL A 23 -19.85 -20.43 -19.83
N ILE A 24 -19.13 -19.39 -19.38
CA ILE A 24 -18.93 -19.10 -17.96
C ILE A 24 -20.26 -18.75 -17.28
N SER A 25 -21.10 -17.91 -17.90
CA SER A 25 -22.41 -17.56 -17.36
C SER A 25 -23.34 -18.76 -17.23
N ARG A 26 -23.27 -19.70 -18.20
CA ARG A 26 -24.03 -20.96 -18.12
C ARG A 26 -23.50 -21.84 -16.99
N TRP A 27 -22.20 -22.02 -16.89
CA TRP A 27 -21.57 -22.82 -15.84
C TRP A 27 -21.88 -22.26 -14.44
N LEU A 28 -21.83 -20.95 -14.23
CA LEU A 28 -22.27 -20.31 -13.00
C LEU A 28 -23.73 -20.53 -12.68
N GLY A 29 -24.63 -20.45 -13.69
CA GLY A 29 -26.04 -20.72 -13.56
C GLY A 29 -26.29 -22.18 -13.11
N ASP A 30 -25.60 -23.13 -13.72
CA ASP A 30 -25.68 -24.56 -13.39
C ASP A 30 -25.17 -24.83 -11.96
N LEU A 31 -24.01 -24.23 -11.58
CA LEU A 31 -23.46 -24.31 -10.22
C LEU A 31 -24.43 -23.78 -9.16
N ARG A 32 -25.01 -22.61 -9.37
CA ARG A 32 -25.95 -21.96 -8.43
C ARG A 32 -27.26 -22.74 -8.30
N THR A 33 -27.63 -23.51 -9.33
CA THR A 33 -28.83 -24.32 -9.31
C THR A 33 -28.62 -25.70 -8.62
N LEU A 34 -27.41 -26.24 -8.70
CA LEU A 34 -27.09 -27.59 -8.25
C LEU A 34 -26.46 -27.66 -6.86
N PHE A 35 -25.85 -26.59 -6.39
CA PHE A 35 -25.05 -26.58 -5.15
C PHE A 35 -25.50 -25.50 -4.16
N PRO A 36 -25.29 -25.72 -2.83
CA PRO A 36 -25.52 -24.71 -1.82
C PRO A 36 -24.63 -23.47 -2.01
N PRO A 37 -25.07 -22.26 -1.60
CA PRO A 37 -24.34 -21.00 -1.81
C PRO A 37 -22.89 -21.00 -1.28
N GLU A 38 -22.62 -21.72 -0.19
CA GLU A 38 -21.29 -21.80 0.41
C GLU A 38 -20.31 -22.58 -0.48
N LEU A 39 -20.79 -23.68 -1.11
CA LEU A 39 -19.96 -24.43 -2.06
C LEU A 39 -19.79 -23.69 -3.37
N VAL A 40 -20.79 -22.95 -3.83
CA VAL A 40 -20.68 -22.10 -5.03
C VAL A 40 -19.57 -21.08 -4.85
N LYS A 41 -19.54 -20.37 -3.74
CA LYS A 41 -18.49 -19.37 -3.42
C LYS A 41 -17.08 -19.98 -3.41
N LEU A 42 -16.93 -21.15 -2.81
CA LEU A 42 -15.65 -21.84 -2.76
C LEU A 42 -15.15 -22.22 -4.16
N VAL A 43 -16.04 -22.75 -5.00
CA VAL A 43 -15.71 -23.18 -6.37
C VAL A 43 -15.44 -21.96 -7.27
N GLU A 44 -16.20 -20.87 -7.12
CA GLU A 44 -15.98 -19.62 -7.84
C GLU A 44 -14.61 -19.01 -7.47
N GLY A 45 -14.24 -18.99 -6.18
CA GLY A 45 -12.93 -18.55 -5.71
C GLY A 45 -11.79 -19.42 -6.28
N ASP A 46 -11.88 -20.72 -6.18
CA ASP A 46 -10.91 -21.66 -6.76
C ASP A 46 -10.78 -21.52 -8.30
N ALA A 47 -11.88 -21.24 -8.99
CA ALA A 47 -11.88 -21.04 -10.44
C ALA A 47 -11.09 -19.78 -10.84
N VAL A 48 -11.20 -18.70 -10.07
CA VAL A 48 -10.40 -17.47 -10.31
C VAL A 48 -8.93 -17.71 -9.97
N GLU A 49 -8.64 -18.24 -8.80
CA GLU A 49 -7.26 -18.34 -8.28
C GLU A 49 -6.44 -19.42 -9.02
N ARG A 50 -7.04 -20.60 -9.25
CA ARG A 50 -6.31 -21.76 -9.82
C ARG A 50 -6.48 -21.92 -11.32
N CYS A 51 -7.64 -21.56 -11.85
CA CYS A 51 -7.95 -21.75 -13.27
C CYS A 51 -7.78 -20.47 -14.10
N GLY A 52 -7.50 -19.33 -13.45
CA GLY A 52 -7.27 -18.05 -14.11
C GLY A 52 -8.49 -17.51 -14.86
N MET A 53 -9.71 -17.86 -14.41
CA MET A 53 -10.97 -17.42 -15.03
C MET A 53 -11.24 -15.95 -14.65
N LYS A 54 -10.48 -15.04 -15.28
CA LYS A 54 -10.49 -13.58 -14.98
C LYS A 54 -11.87 -12.94 -15.21
N GLU A 55 -12.67 -13.50 -16.10
CA GLU A 55 -14.02 -13.02 -16.40
C GLU A 55 -14.95 -13.13 -15.18
N LEU A 56 -14.68 -14.06 -14.26
CA LEU A 56 -15.43 -14.19 -13.02
C LEU A 56 -15.25 -12.99 -12.08
N LEU A 57 -14.10 -12.32 -12.13
CA LEU A 57 -13.85 -11.10 -11.37
C LEU A 57 -14.75 -9.93 -11.79
N PHE A 58 -15.46 -10.06 -12.91
CA PHE A 58 -16.39 -9.03 -13.39
C PHE A 58 -17.82 -9.26 -12.93
N GLU A 59 -18.09 -10.37 -12.25
CA GLU A 59 -19.42 -10.66 -11.70
C GLU A 59 -19.59 -9.93 -10.34
N PRO A 60 -20.56 -9.00 -10.23
CA PRO A 60 -20.75 -8.20 -9.00
C PRO A 60 -21.01 -9.06 -7.76
N GLU A 61 -21.78 -10.13 -7.91
CA GLU A 61 -22.16 -11.03 -6.82
C GLU A 61 -20.95 -11.77 -6.24
N LEU A 62 -20.00 -12.14 -7.10
CA LEU A 62 -18.75 -12.80 -6.68
C LEU A 62 -17.87 -11.83 -5.90
N LEU A 63 -17.68 -10.62 -6.41
CA LEU A 63 -16.89 -9.59 -5.75
C LEU A 63 -17.45 -9.21 -4.37
N ASP A 64 -18.78 -9.10 -4.26
CA ASP A 64 -19.43 -8.78 -2.99
C ASP A 64 -19.34 -9.94 -1.97
N ALA A 65 -19.27 -11.17 -2.46
CA ALA A 65 -19.23 -12.39 -1.64
C ALA A 65 -17.80 -12.88 -1.31
N ALA A 66 -16.81 -12.55 -2.14
CA ALA A 66 -15.43 -13.01 -1.98
C ALA A 66 -14.80 -12.47 -0.70
N GLU A 67 -13.94 -13.28 -0.07
CA GLU A 67 -13.11 -12.82 1.04
C GLU A 67 -12.04 -11.83 0.54
N PRO A 68 -11.70 -10.78 1.31
CA PRO A 68 -10.65 -9.86 0.94
C PRO A 68 -9.30 -10.59 0.79
N SER A 69 -8.78 -10.65 -0.43
CA SER A 69 -7.48 -11.23 -0.76
C SER A 69 -6.66 -10.22 -1.54
N VAL A 70 -5.38 -10.07 -1.16
CA VAL A 70 -4.44 -9.15 -1.84
C VAL A 70 -4.20 -9.60 -3.27
N ASP A 71 -4.11 -10.92 -3.51
CA ASP A 71 -3.91 -11.50 -4.84
C ASP A 71 -5.08 -11.17 -5.77
N LEU A 72 -6.32 -11.39 -5.31
CA LEU A 72 -7.52 -11.02 -6.07
C LEU A 72 -7.62 -9.51 -6.31
N GLY A 73 -7.23 -8.72 -5.30
CA GLY A 73 -7.18 -7.26 -5.41
C GLY A 73 -6.17 -6.79 -6.46
N SER A 74 -4.98 -7.35 -6.47
CA SER A 74 -3.94 -7.01 -7.45
C SER A 74 -4.36 -7.38 -8.87
N MET A 75 -4.97 -8.55 -9.04
CA MET A 75 -5.50 -8.99 -10.33
C MET A 75 -6.65 -8.08 -10.82
N LEU A 76 -7.53 -7.67 -9.91
CA LEU A 76 -8.62 -6.75 -10.24
C LEU A 76 -8.09 -5.36 -10.65
N LEU A 77 -7.04 -4.86 -9.99
CA LEU A 77 -6.38 -3.62 -10.37
C LEU A 77 -5.72 -3.69 -11.75
N LEU A 78 -5.08 -4.80 -12.08
CA LEU A 78 -4.51 -5.02 -13.42
C LEU A 78 -5.58 -5.01 -14.52
N LEU A 79 -6.79 -5.46 -14.21
CA LEU A 79 -7.90 -5.57 -15.14
C LEU A 79 -8.92 -4.43 -15.00
N LYS A 80 -8.65 -3.40 -14.20
CA LYS A 80 -9.62 -2.36 -13.84
C LYS A 80 -10.29 -1.67 -15.04
N ASP A 81 -9.53 -1.46 -16.13
CA ASP A 81 -10.02 -0.81 -17.32
C ASP A 81 -10.97 -1.70 -18.14
N GLN A 82 -10.92 -3.02 -17.90
CA GLN A 82 -11.79 -4.01 -18.53
C GLN A 82 -13.05 -4.27 -17.71
N VAL A 83 -13.13 -3.78 -16.46
CA VAL A 83 -14.29 -3.97 -15.59
C VAL A 83 -15.54 -3.32 -16.16
N PRO A 84 -16.62 -4.06 -16.42
CA PRO A 84 -17.88 -3.54 -16.91
C PRO A 84 -18.45 -2.46 -15.98
N LYS A 85 -19.17 -1.49 -16.55
CA LYS A 85 -19.75 -0.39 -15.76
C LYS A 85 -20.61 -0.86 -14.59
N GLN A 86 -21.36 -1.95 -14.79
CA GLN A 86 -22.23 -2.55 -13.76
C GLN A 86 -21.46 -3.13 -12.57
N SER A 87 -20.22 -3.59 -12.78
CA SER A 87 -19.39 -4.25 -11.75
C SER A 87 -18.41 -3.30 -11.06
N ARG A 88 -18.28 -2.06 -11.54
CA ARG A 88 -17.30 -1.08 -11.00
C ARG A 88 -17.52 -0.75 -9.54
N GLU A 89 -18.79 -0.64 -9.13
CA GLU A 89 -19.12 -0.34 -7.75
C GLU A 89 -18.77 -1.52 -6.81
N SER A 90 -19.05 -2.76 -7.21
CA SER A 90 -18.66 -3.96 -6.46
C SER A 90 -17.16 -4.14 -6.43
N ALA A 91 -16.45 -3.85 -7.53
CA ALA A 91 -15.00 -3.85 -7.60
C ALA A 91 -14.39 -2.83 -6.61
N ARG A 92 -14.96 -1.61 -6.56
CA ARG A 92 -14.52 -0.58 -5.63
C ARG A 92 -14.74 -1.00 -4.17
N ARG A 93 -15.91 -1.54 -3.84
CA ARG A 93 -16.21 -2.07 -2.49
C ARG A 93 -15.26 -3.21 -2.10
N PHE A 94 -14.94 -4.09 -3.05
CA PHE A 94 -14.00 -5.18 -2.81
C PHE A 94 -12.60 -4.66 -2.48
N ILE A 95 -12.07 -3.74 -3.27
CA ILE A 95 -10.78 -3.08 -3.01
C ILE A 95 -10.82 -2.34 -1.67
N GLN A 96 -11.89 -1.64 -1.35
CA GLN A 96 -12.04 -0.95 -0.08
C GLN A 96 -11.92 -1.90 1.12
N ARG A 97 -12.53 -3.08 1.07
CA ARG A 97 -12.40 -4.09 2.13
C ARG A 97 -10.96 -4.56 2.32
N ILE A 98 -10.20 -4.75 1.22
CA ILE A 98 -8.78 -5.09 1.30
C ILE A 98 -7.98 -3.96 1.95
N VAL A 99 -8.21 -2.73 1.50
CA VAL A 99 -7.55 -1.53 2.04
C VAL A 99 -7.81 -1.40 3.54
N GLU A 100 -9.05 -1.54 4.00
CA GLU A 100 -9.42 -1.47 5.41
C GLU A 100 -8.73 -2.55 6.25
N GLU A 101 -8.61 -3.77 5.71
CA GLU A 101 -7.91 -4.88 6.37
C GLU A 101 -6.41 -4.58 6.53
N ILE A 102 -5.75 -4.10 5.47
CA ILE A 102 -4.33 -3.72 5.52
C ILE A 102 -4.13 -2.53 6.47
N GLN A 103 -4.97 -1.50 6.40
CA GLN A 103 -4.91 -0.35 7.31
C GLN A 103 -5.04 -0.77 8.77
N ARG A 104 -5.99 -1.64 9.09
CA ARG A 104 -6.19 -2.13 10.46
C ARG A 104 -4.95 -2.82 11.02
N ARG A 105 -4.22 -3.57 10.17
CA ARG A 105 -2.99 -4.27 10.57
C ARG A 105 -1.80 -3.35 10.72
N LEU A 106 -1.62 -2.38 9.83
CA LEU A 106 -0.39 -1.61 9.73
C LEU A 106 -0.44 -0.22 10.38
N ALA A 107 -1.61 0.42 10.48
CA ALA A 107 -1.71 1.83 10.82
C ALA A 107 -1.07 2.17 12.17
N GLU A 108 -1.31 1.36 13.20
CA GLU A 108 -0.82 1.65 14.54
C GLU A 108 0.70 1.47 14.66
N ASP A 109 1.26 0.44 14.02
CA ASP A 109 2.69 0.19 14.05
C ASP A 109 3.46 1.25 13.29
N VAL A 110 2.98 1.64 12.11
CA VAL A 110 3.56 2.71 11.29
C VAL A 110 3.51 4.04 12.04
N ARG A 111 2.35 4.41 12.59
CA ARG A 111 2.20 5.64 13.37
C ARG A 111 3.17 5.69 14.54
N ARG A 112 3.27 4.60 15.31
CA ARG A 112 4.20 4.52 16.45
C ARG A 112 5.65 4.65 16.00
N ALA A 113 6.05 3.96 14.94
CA ALA A 113 7.40 4.01 14.40
C ALA A 113 7.79 5.41 13.92
N VAL A 114 6.94 6.06 13.12
CA VAL A 114 7.17 7.40 12.58
C VAL A 114 7.21 8.44 13.70
N VAL A 115 6.23 8.43 14.60
CA VAL A 115 6.20 9.36 15.75
C VAL A 115 7.43 9.19 16.64
N ALA A 116 7.87 7.95 16.88
CA ALA A 116 9.09 7.68 17.65
C ALA A 116 10.36 8.19 16.95
N ALA A 117 10.45 8.03 15.63
CA ALA A 117 11.56 8.54 14.82
C ALA A 117 11.60 10.07 14.84
N CYS A 118 10.46 10.72 14.65
CA CYS A 118 10.36 12.19 14.66
C CYS A 118 10.68 12.80 16.03
N LYS A 119 10.35 12.14 17.13
CA LYS A 119 10.61 12.62 18.50
C LYS A 119 12.09 12.62 18.89
N ARG A 120 12.91 11.76 18.29
CA ARG A 120 14.29 11.48 18.70
C ARG A 120 15.36 12.42 18.11
N THR A 121 14.99 13.36 17.26
CA THR A 121 15.96 14.09 16.45
C THR A 121 16.38 15.45 17.03
N GLU A 122 15.52 16.11 17.79
CA GLU A 122 15.84 17.44 18.33
C GLU A 122 16.10 17.40 19.83
N HIS A 123 17.21 18.08 20.23
CA HIS A 123 17.53 18.28 21.62
C HIS A 123 17.33 19.73 22.01
N THR A 124 16.89 19.93 23.24
CA THR A 124 16.70 21.25 23.84
C THR A 124 17.55 21.37 25.11
N PRO A 125 18.07 22.56 25.43
CA PRO A 125 18.69 22.82 26.73
C PRO A 125 17.67 22.94 27.88
N ILE A 126 16.35 23.02 27.55
CA ILE A 126 15.30 23.18 28.54
C ILE A 126 15.09 21.85 29.29
N PRO A 127 15.26 21.81 30.62
CA PRO A 127 15.08 20.59 31.40
C PRO A 127 13.65 20.06 31.34
N SER A 128 13.50 18.74 31.17
CA SER A 128 12.22 18.06 31.22
C SER A 128 12.38 16.72 31.96
N ALA A 129 11.56 16.47 32.96
CA ALA A 129 11.65 15.25 33.76
C ALA A 129 11.45 13.97 32.93
N THR A 130 10.62 14.03 31.89
CA THR A 130 10.31 12.89 30.98
C THR A 130 11.10 12.90 29.69
N GLY A 131 11.85 13.98 29.42
CA GLY A 131 12.54 14.20 28.14
C GLY A 131 14.04 13.93 28.18
N LEU A 132 14.62 13.40 29.26
CA LEU A 132 16.06 13.17 29.36
C LEU A 132 16.53 12.08 28.39
N ASP A 133 17.46 12.43 27.50
CA ASP A 133 18.21 11.47 26.69
C ASP A 133 19.34 10.84 27.50
N PHE A 134 19.00 9.77 28.22
CA PHE A 134 19.99 9.02 29.02
C PHE A 134 21.16 8.54 28.18
N LYS A 135 20.92 8.03 26.97
CA LYS A 135 21.96 7.44 26.11
C LYS A 135 22.98 8.49 25.71
N LYS A 136 22.53 9.67 25.27
CA LYS A 136 23.42 10.77 24.87
C LYS A 136 24.11 11.38 26.08
N THR A 137 23.39 11.60 27.17
CA THR A 137 23.94 12.16 28.42
C THR A 137 25.02 11.25 29.00
N ILE A 138 24.79 9.94 29.10
CA ILE A 138 25.78 8.98 29.58
C ILE A 138 26.98 8.93 28.63
N ARG A 139 26.75 8.80 27.31
CA ARG A 139 27.85 8.73 26.32
C ARG A 139 28.81 9.93 26.44
N HIS A 140 28.28 11.13 26.60
CA HIS A 140 29.12 12.33 26.75
C HIS A 140 29.68 12.47 28.16
N GLY A 141 29.03 11.91 29.17
CA GLY A 141 29.46 11.92 30.55
C GLY A 141 30.51 10.86 30.91
N LEU A 142 30.75 9.85 30.05
CA LEU A 142 31.71 8.77 30.32
C LEU A 142 33.11 9.27 30.61
N LYS A 143 33.54 10.37 30.00
CA LYS A 143 34.84 11.00 30.27
C LYS A 143 35.00 11.48 31.74
N ASN A 144 33.88 11.70 32.43
CA ASN A 144 33.82 12.16 33.83
C ASN A 144 33.37 11.02 34.78
N TYR A 145 33.78 9.80 34.49
CA TYR A 145 33.50 8.68 35.38
C TYR A 145 34.40 8.73 36.61
N ASP A 146 33.76 8.82 37.77
CA ASP A 146 34.44 8.77 39.09
C ASP A 146 34.52 7.30 39.53
N ALA A 147 35.73 6.72 39.43
CA ALA A 147 35.94 5.31 39.77
C ALA A 147 35.77 5.03 41.27
N ALA A 148 36.10 6.00 42.13
CA ALA A 148 35.99 5.85 43.56
C ALA A 148 34.53 5.81 44.03
N LYS A 149 33.71 6.63 43.43
CA LYS A 149 32.25 6.71 43.72
C LYS A 149 31.38 5.85 42.80
N LYS A 150 31.99 5.16 41.82
CA LYS A 150 31.32 4.33 40.77
C LYS A 150 30.12 5.04 40.12
N ARG A 151 30.27 6.34 39.78
CA ARG A 151 29.22 7.14 39.20
C ARG A 151 29.72 8.03 38.05
N ILE A 152 28.84 8.35 37.13
CA ILE A 152 29.08 9.29 36.06
C ILE A 152 28.55 10.66 36.49
N LEU A 153 29.35 11.72 36.38
CA LEU A 153 28.97 13.09 36.64
C LEU A 153 28.87 13.86 35.30
N PRO A 154 27.68 13.89 34.67
CA PRO A 154 27.55 14.60 33.41
C PRO A 154 27.75 16.12 33.58
N GLU A 155 28.57 16.71 32.76
CA GLU A 155 28.69 18.18 32.69
C GLU A 155 27.46 18.82 32.05
N LYS A 156 26.82 18.08 31.12
CA LYS A 156 25.67 18.54 30.37
C LYS A 156 24.62 17.44 30.26
N TYR A 157 23.39 17.83 30.50
CA TYR A 157 22.23 16.96 30.30
C TYR A 157 21.59 17.28 28.93
N TYR A 158 21.21 16.25 28.19
CA TYR A 158 20.56 16.37 26.90
C TYR A 158 19.09 15.96 27.05
N PHE A 159 18.19 16.83 26.65
CA PHE A 159 16.76 16.59 26.70
C PHE A 159 16.19 16.58 25.31
N PHE A 160 15.26 15.66 25.03
CA PHE A 160 14.48 15.72 23.82
C PHE A 160 13.56 16.93 23.85
N ALA A 161 13.50 17.66 22.75
CA ALA A 161 12.61 18.80 22.63
C ALA A 161 11.15 18.32 22.70
N LYS A 162 10.32 19.03 23.48
CA LYS A 162 8.87 18.86 23.35
C LYS A 162 8.48 19.30 21.95
N GLN A 163 7.75 18.45 21.25
CA GLN A 163 7.28 18.75 19.93
C GLN A 163 6.36 20.00 19.99
N GLN A 164 6.90 21.14 19.64
CA GLN A 164 6.12 22.34 19.41
C GLN A 164 5.68 22.37 17.95
N ASN A 165 4.37 22.26 17.78
CA ASN A 165 3.53 22.69 16.65
C ASN A 165 3.81 22.26 15.19
N ASN A 166 2.85 21.56 14.69
CA ASN A 166 2.01 21.72 13.46
C ASN A 166 2.66 21.87 12.07
N ALA A 167 3.94 22.00 11.91
CA ALA A 167 4.57 21.94 10.59
C ALA A 167 5.17 20.55 10.39
N ALA A 168 4.94 19.95 9.24
CA ALA A 168 5.60 18.73 8.85
C ALA A 168 7.12 18.92 8.95
N LYS A 169 7.77 18.10 9.78
CA LYS A 169 9.23 18.19 10.01
C LYS A 169 10.04 17.42 8.98
N TYR A 170 9.41 16.43 8.39
CA TYR A 170 10.00 15.53 7.42
C TYR A 170 9.15 15.48 6.18
N HIS A 171 9.81 15.35 5.06
CA HIS A 171 9.21 15.14 3.77
C HIS A 171 9.49 13.70 3.33
N ILE A 172 8.43 12.97 2.99
CA ILE A 172 8.51 11.61 2.45
C ILE A 172 8.02 11.67 1.00
N ILE A 173 8.84 11.17 0.09
CA ILE A 173 8.48 11.00 -1.31
C ILE A 173 8.47 9.49 -1.57
N LEU A 174 7.32 8.99 -1.98
CA LEU A 174 7.12 7.61 -2.39
C LEU A 174 7.03 7.58 -3.91
N ASP A 175 8.01 6.96 -4.53
CA ASP A 175 8.12 6.81 -5.98
C ASP A 175 7.83 5.36 -6.34
N ILE A 176 6.68 5.10 -6.98
CA ILE A 176 6.08 3.78 -7.09
C ILE A 176 6.04 3.34 -8.55
N ASP A 177 6.72 2.23 -8.85
CA ASP A 177 6.65 1.57 -10.14
C ASP A 177 5.26 0.99 -10.38
N GLN A 178 4.70 1.28 -11.56
CA GLN A 178 3.40 0.80 -12.01
C GLN A 178 3.50 -0.38 -12.99
N SER A 179 4.66 -1.03 -13.09
CA SER A 179 4.79 -2.22 -13.94
C SER A 179 3.76 -3.30 -13.56
N GLY A 180 3.40 -4.15 -14.53
CA GLY A 180 2.31 -5.12 -14.36
C GLY A 180 2.52 -6.12 -13.22
N SER A 181 3.78 -6.37 -12.81
CA SER A 181 4.12 -7.23 -11.67
C SER A 181 3.90 -6.58 -10.30
N MET A 182 3.68 -5.26 -10.26
CA MET A 182 3.66 -4.48 -9.01
C MET A 182 2.28 -4.36 -8.34
N GLY A 183 1.25 -5.07 -8.83
CA GLY A 183 -0.13 -4.94 -8.33
C GLY A 183 -0.27 -5.10 -6.82
N GLU A 184 0.41 -6.07 -6.21
CA GLU A 184 0.42 -6.26 -4.76
C GLU A 184 1.17 -5.13 -4.04
N SER A 185 2.36 -4.77 -4.53
CA SER A 185 3.16 -3.68 -3.95
C SER A 185 2.43 -2.34 -4.01
N VAL A 186 1.69 -2.06 -5.08
CA VAL A 186 0.87 -0.86 -5.23
C VAL A 186 -0.26 -0.80 -4.20
N LEU A 187 -0.89 -1.95 -3.88
CA LEU A 187 -1.89 -2.03 -2.80
C LEU A 187 -1.30 -1.61 -1.45
N TYR A 188 -0.17 -2.19 -1.06
CA TYR A 188 0.49 -1.82 0.19
C TYR A 188 1.01 -0.39 0.18
N ALA A 189 1.59 0.07 -0.93
CA ALA A 189 2.14 1.41 -1.06
C ALA A 189 1.05 2.48 -0.93
N SER A 190 -0.13 2.30 -1.52
CA SER A 190 -1.24 3.24 -1.40
C SER A 190 -1.79 3.33 0.02
N VAL A 191 -1.94 2.21 0.71
CA VAL A 191 -2.35 2.21 2.12
C VAL A 191 -1.31 2.87 2.99
N MET A 192 -0.02 2.55 2.80
CA MET A 192 1.08 3.18 3.52
C MET A 192 1.13 4.69 3.30
N SER A 193 0.93 5.13 2.05
CA SER A 193 0.90 6.55 1.68
C SER A 193 -0.19 7.29 2.44
N SER A 194 -1.40 6.74 2.49
CA SER A 194 -2.53 7.33 3.21
C SER A 194 -2.29 7.37 4.73
N ILE A 195 -1.71 6.31 5.31
CA ILE A 195 -1.32 6.32 6.73
C ILE A 195 -0.31 7.44 7.00
N LEU A 196 0.74 7.57 6.17
CA LEU A 196 1.76 8.60 6.32
C LEU A 196 1.17 10.01 6.15
N ALA A 197 0.30 10.21 5.16
CA ALA A 197 -0.38 11.49 4.94
C ALA A 197 -1.24 11.92 6.13
N SER A 198 -1.82 10.98 6.87
CA SER A 198 -2.59 11.25 8.09
C SER A 198 -1.75 11.80 9.25
N LEU A 199 -0.40 11.72 9.15
CA LEU A 199 0.51 12.13 10.21
C LEU A 199 0.93 13.59 10.05
N ARG A 200 0.56 14.44 11.00
CA ARG A 200 0.92 15.88 11.01
C ARG A 200 2.44 16.16 11.01
N ALA A 201 3.24 15.16 11.38
CA ALA A 201 4.70 15.30 11.46
C ALA A 201 5.40 15.12 10.11
N VAL A 202 4.68 14.69 9.09
CA VAL A 202 5.24 14.30 7.79
C VAL A 202 4.43 14.97 6.67
N LYS A 203 5.13 15.54 5.69
CA LYS A 203 4.57 15.91 4.39
C LYS A 203 4.84 14.73 3.46
N THR A 204 3.82 14.16 2.84
CA THR A 204 3.97 12.98 1.99
C THR A 204 3.60 13.32 0.56
N HIS A 205 4.46 12.96 -0.40
CA HIS A 205 4.16 12.96 -1.82
C HIS A 205 4.15 11.52 -2.35
N VAL A 206 3.29 11.27 -3.30
CA VAL A 206 3.20 10.00 -4.02
C VAL A 206 3.34 10.26 -5.51
N VAL A 207 4.38 9.69 -6.07
CA VAL A 207 4.67 9.72 -7.49
C VAL A 207 4.56 8.30 -8.02
N ALA A 208 3.91 8.15 -9.13
CA ALA A 208 3.79 6.87 -9.81
C ALA A 208 4.46 6.97 -11.18
N PHE A 209 5.18 5.94 -11.59
CA PHE A 209 5.88 5.99 -12.86
C PHE A 209 5.80 4.70 -13.66
N THR A 210 5.85 4.88 -14.98
CA THR A 210 6.09 3.87 -16.02
C THR A 210 7.18 4.42 -16.93
N THR A 211 6.89 4.66 -18.21
CA THR A 211 7.65 5.54 -19.12
C THR A 211 7.30 7.01 -18.88
N GLU A 212 6.15 7.28 -18.28
CA GLU A 212 5.66 8.59 -17.89
C GLU A 212 5.59 8.67 -16.37
N VAL A 213 5.64 9.90 -15.84
CA VAL A 213 5.57 10.18 -14.40
C VAL A 213 4.24 10.87 -14.11
N VAL A 214 3.55 10.40 -13.08
CA VAL A 214 2.27 10.95 -12.63
C VAL A 214 2.36 11.26 -11.14
N ASP A 215 2.09 12.50 -10.77
CA ASP A 215 1.96 12.91 -9.37
C ASP A 215 0.53 12.60 -8.88
N LEU A 216 0.42 11.77 -7.86
CA LEU A 216 -0.84 11.33 -7.26
C LEU A 216 -1.02 11.90 -5.85
N SER A 217 -0.25 12.88 -5.45
CA SER A 217 -0.25 13.44 -4.09
C SER A 217 -1.58 14.10 -3.71
N ASP A 218 -2.37 14.54 -4.68
CA ASP A 218 -3.71 15.07 -4.48
C ASP A 218 -4.75 14.01 -4.05
N LYS A 219 -4.48 12.73 -4.32
CA LYS A 219 -5.36 11.59 -4.00
C LYS A 219 -4.95 10.81 -2.76
N ILE A 220 -3.90 11.24 -2.09
CA ILE A 220 -3.26 10.48 -1.01
C ILE A 220 -4.15 10.27 0.22
N GLU A 221 -5.16 11.10 0.43
CA GLU A 221 -6.08 11.01 1.57
C GLU A 221 -7.01 9.80 1.47
N ASP A 222 -7.41 9.42 0.25
CA ASP A 222 -8.23 8.23 -0.01
C ASP A 222 -7.39 7.16 -0.73
N PRO A 223 -7.00 6.09 -0.01
CA PRO A 223 -6.17 5.03 -0.61
C PRO A 223 -6.88 4.28 -1.75
N VAL A 224 -8.20 4.26 -1.78
CA VAL A 224 -8.96 3.66 -2.87
C VAL A 224 -8.91 4.54 -4.12
N GLU A 225 -9.09 5.86 -3.97
CA GLU A 225 -8.92 6.82 -5.07
C GLU A 225 -7.49 6.82 -5.59
N LEU A 226 -6.51 6.73 -4.69
CA LEU A 226 -5.11 6.61 -5.04
C LEU A 226 -4.87 5.36 -5.89
N LEU A 227 -5.38 4.19 -5.48
CA LEU A 227 -5.27 2.93 -6.21
C LEU A 227 -5.86 2.99 -7.61
N PHE A 228 -7.03 3.60 -7.76
CA PHE A 228 -7.63 3.79 -9.08
C PHE A 228 -6.90 4.84 -9.93
N GLY A 229 -6.06 5.68 -9.33
CA GLY A 229 -5.17 6.62 -10.01
C GLY A 229 -3.96 5.95 -10.69
N PHE A 230 -3.48 4.80 -10.18
CA PHE A 230 -2.40 4.05 -10.81
C PHE A 230 -2.83 3.45 -12.16
N GLN A 231 -1.91 3.38 -13.11
CA GLN A 231 -2.10 2.73 -14.40
C GLN A 231 -1.12 1.57 -14.53
N LEU A 232 -1.51 0.39 -14.03
CA LEU A 232 -0.64 -0.78 -14.04
C LEU A 232 -0.34 -1.26 -15.45
N GLY A 233 0.94 -1.36 -15.79
CA GLY A 233 1.44 -1.79 -17.08
C GLY A 233 2.39 -0.79 -17.72
N GLY A 234 3.01 -1.16 -18.84
CA GLY A 234 3.98 -0.32 -19.55
C GLY A 234 5.43 -0.64 -19.20
N GLY A 235 6.33 0.22 -19.67
CA GLY A 235 7.77 0.14 -19.37
C GLY A 235 8.11 0.85 -18.07
N THR A 236 9.39 0.76 -17.67
CA THR A 236 9.89 1.34 -16.41
C THR A 236 11.04 2.30 -16.72
N ASP A 237 10.84 3.60 -16.54
CA ASP A 237 11.87 4.64 -16.64
C ASP A 237 12.14 5.29 -15.29
N ILE A 238 12.95 4.61 -14.48
CA ILE A 238 13.36 5.08 -13.15
C ILE A 238 14.09 6.43 -13.22
N ASN A 239 14.92 6.64 -14.25
CA ASN A 239 15.70 7.87 -14.35
C ASN A 239 14.81 9.11 -14.52
N ASN A 240 13.76 9.00 -15.32
CA ASN A 240 12.79 10.08 -15.50
C ASN A 240 12.04 10.38 -14.20
N SER A 241 11.61 9.33 -13.47
CA SER A 241 10.89 9.48 -12.21
C SER A 241 11.76 10.10 -11.13
N VAL A 242 12.99 9.63 -10.96
CA VAL A 242 13.93 10.18 -9.97
C VAL A 242 14.21 11.67 -10.24
N LYS A 243 14.40 12.07 -11.50
CA LYS A 243 14.55 13.48 -11.87
C LYS A 243 13.34 14.34 -11.50
N TYR A 244 12.15 13.80 -11.70
CA TYR A 244 10.93 14.48 -11.26
C TYR A 244 10.87 14.61 -9.74
N CYS A 245 11.11 13.53 -9.01
CA CYS A 245 11.12 13.51 -7.56
C CYS A 245 12.17 14.45 -6.96
N GLU A 246 13.33 14.62 -7.63
CA GLU A 246 14.36 15.59 -7.22
C GLU A 246 13.79 17.02 -7.18
N THR A 247 12.90 17.40 -8.08
CA THR A 247 12.27 18.72 -8.10
C THR A 247 11.35 18.97 -6.90
N LEU A 248 10.87 17.92 -6.25
CA LEU A 248 10.02 18.01 -5.07
C LEU A 248 10.81 18.21 -3.77
N ILE A 249 12.13 18.01 -3.80
CA ILE A 249 12.99 18.08 -2.61
C ILE A 249 13.29 19.52 -2.24
N GLU A 250 12.65 20.03 -1.19
CA GLU A 250 12.92 21.37 -0.65
C GLU A 250 14.10 21.38 0.34
N GLU A 251 14.12 20.42 1.27
CA GLU A 251 15.15 20.27 2.31
C GLU A 251 15.77 18.85 2.29
N PRO A 252 16.91 18.62 1.61
CA PRO A 252 17.47 17.27 1.46
C PRO A 252 17.76 16.56 2.77
N LYS A 253 18.14 17.29 3.82
CA LYS A 253 18.43 16.71 5.16
C LYS A 253 17.19 16.23 5.92
N LYS A 254 16.00 16.64 5.49
CA LYS A 254 14.71 16.29 6.08
C LYS A 254 13.83 15.51 5.13
N THR A 255 14.31 15.20 3.92
CA THR A 255 13.58 14.44 2.93
C THR A 255 14.02 12.97 2.94
N LEU A 256 13.06 12.07 2.98
CA LEU A 256 13.24 10.65 2.79
C LEU A 256 12.60 10.27 1.45
N PHE A 257 13.39 9.68 0.58
CA PHE A 257 12.97 9.19 -0.72
C PHE A 257 12.91 7.66 -0.70
N PHE A 258 11.78 7.10 -1.10
CA PHE A 258 11.56 5.68 -1.22
C PHE A 258 11.18 5.35 -2.66
N LEU A 259 12.02 4.57 -3.32
CA LEU A 259 11.74 3.98 -4.61
C LEU A 259 11.23 2.56 -4.39
N ILE A 260 10.05 2.26 -4.91
CA ILE A 260 9.35 0.97 -4.81
C ILE A 260 9.25 0.40 -6.21
N THR A 261 10.07 -0.62 -6.49
CA THR A 261 10.13 -1.29 -7.81
C THR A 261 10.10 -2.80 -7.63
#